data_48f49d4b04b2730fcee3c70430f22ff5
#
_entry.id   48f49d4b04b2730fcee3c70430f22ff5
#
_cell.length_a   1.000
_cell.length_b   1.000
_cell.length_c   1.000
_cell.angle_alpha   90.00
_cell.angle_beta   90.00
_cell.angle_gamma   90.00
#
_symmetry.space_group_name_H-M   'P 1'
#
loop_
_entity.id
_entity.type
_entity.pdbx_description
1 polymer ?
#
loop_
_entity_poly.entity_id
_entity_poly.type
_entity_poly.pdbx_seq_one_letter_code
_entity_poly.pdbx_strand_id
1 'polypeptide(L)'
;MSSGPDHINVPLDTGRAVTARVYKAGAPGLELPPTRRAVLVLGHGAGAGQDSRFMVEFSTALASLGITTVTFNFPYTEEKRRVPDRRDVLESCYRAVIETVRREVSSKDGPIFIGGKSMGGRMATHVAAADPALKLAGLVLLGYPLHPPGRPAERRDQHLPAIRRPMLFVQGSRDAFGTPQELQPVLDTLEPKPTLFVIEGGDHSFKVARSRNQAEVFQSIQKVIADWISDAA
;
A
#
# COMPACT_ATOMS: atom_id res chain seq x y z
N MET A 1 -14.22 -20.76 11.60
CA MET A 1 -13.42 -20.89 10.34
C MET A 1 -13.44 -19.53 9.69
N SER A 2 -12.29 -18.87 9.53
CA SER A 2 -12.22 -17.61 8.80
C SER A 2 -12.57 -17.91 7.34
N SER A 3 -13.68 -17.35 6.85
CA SER A 3 -13.97 -17.34 5.40
C SER A 3 -12.82 -16.60 4.72
N GLY A 4 -12.33 -17.12 3.58
CA GLY A 4 -11.32 -16.44 2.79
C GLY A 4 -11.76 -15.03 2.36
N PRO A 5 -10.88 -14.26 1.72
CA PRO A 5 -11.23 -12.91 1.26
C PRO A 5 -12.36 -12.97 0.23
N ASP A 6 -13.26 -11.98 0.28
CA ASP A 6 -14.24 -11.78 -0.79
C ASP A 6 -13.53 -11.33 -2.09
N HIS A 7 -14.15 -11.66 -3.22
CA HIS A 7 -13.63 -11.27 -4.53
C HIS A 7 -14.54 -10.24 -5.17
N ILE A 8 -13.96 -9.18 -5.70
CA ILE A 8 -14.67 -8.18 -6.50
C ILE A 8 -13.99 -8.03 -7.86
N ASN A 9 -14.80 -7.72 -8.86
CA ASN A 9 -14.34 -7.46 -10.22
C ASN A 9 -14.30 -5.94 -10.45
N VAL A 10 -13.15 -5.43 -10.87
CA VAL A 10 -12.94 -3.99 -11.09
C VAL A 10 -12.91 -3.73 -12.59
N PRO A 11 -13.96 -3.14 -13.17
CA PRO A 11 -13.97 -2.77 -14.58
C PRO A 11 -12.98 -1.64 -14.86
N LEU A 12 -12.30 -1.71 -16.00
CA LEU A 12 -11.38 -0.69 -16.49
C LEU A 12 -11.97 0.00 -17.73
N ASP A 13 -11.59 1.24 -17.97
CA ASP A 13 -12.02 2.04 -19.14
C ASP A 13 -11.70 1.38 -20.48
N THR A 14 -10.76 0.43 -20.48
CA THR A 14 -10.36 -0.35 -21.67
C THR A 14 -11.35 -1.47 -22.04
N GLY A 15 -12.46 -1.62 -21.31
CA GLY A 15 -13.39 -2.75 -21.45
C GLY A 15 -12.89 -4.07 -20.84
N ARG A 16 -11.71 -4.05 -20.20
CA ARG A 16 -11.16 -5.15 -19.42
C ARG A 16 -11.55 -5.04 -17.95
N ALA A 17 -11.18 -6.02 -17.15
CA ALA A 17 -11.33 -5.97 -15.72
C ALA A 17 -10.12 -6.57 -15.03
N VAL A 18 -9.90 -6.16 -13.78
CA VAL A 18 -8.93 -6.80 -12.88
C VAL A 18 -9.65 -7.32 -11.64
N THR A 19 -9.05 -8.32 -10.99
CA THR A 19 -9.58 -8.88 -9.74
C THR A 19 -9.03 -8.16 -8.53
N ALA A 20 -9.88 -7.96 -7.52
CA ALA A 20 -9.47 -7.49 -6.22
C ALA A 20 -10.01 -8.43 -5.12
N ARG A 21 -9.28 -8.50 -4.00
CA ARG A 21 -9.64 -9.29 -2.82
C ARG A 21 -9.87 -8.39 -1.64
N VAL A 22 -10.96 -8.63 -0.93
CA VAL A 22 -11.36 -7.86 0.25
C VAL A 22 -11.19 -8.73 1.49
N TYR A 23 -10.24 -8.34 2.33
CA TYR A 23 -10.01 -8.92 3.66
C TYR A 23 -10.76 -8.04 4.66
N LYS A 24 -11.95 -8.47 5.06
CA LYS A 24 -12.82 -7.69 5.94
C LYS A 24 -12.28 -7.61 7.36
N ALA A 25 -12.33 -6.42 7.94
CA ALA A 25 -12.00 -6.18 9.32
C ALA A 25 -13.00 -6.84 10.28
N GLY A 26 -12.49 -7.42 11.37
CA GLY A 26 -13.30 -7.93 12.49
C GLY A 26 -13.82 -9.35 12.30
N ALA A 27 -14.31 -9.90 13.43
CA ALA A 27 -15.07 -11.14 13.42
C ALA A 27 -16.53 -10.87 13.01
N PRO A 28 -17.25 -11.86 12.45
CA PRO A 28 -18.68 -11.73 12.16
C PRO A 28 -19.46 -11.29 13.40
N GLY A 29 -20.23 -10.21 13.28
CA GLY A 29 -21.09 -9.71 14.37
C GLY A 29 -20.43 -8.67 15.29
N LEU A 30 -19.16 -8.31 15.10
CA LEU A 30 -18.53 -7.23 15.85
C LEU A 30 -18.75 -5.90 15.11
N GLU A 31 -19.57 -5.01 15.69
CA GLU A 31 -19.64 -3.62 15.21
C GLU A 31 -18.37 -2.88 15.61
N LEU A 32 -17.56 -2.55 14.62
CA LEU A 32 -16.35 -1.75 14.81
C LEU A 32 -16.74 -0.26 14.92
N PRO A 33 -16.11 0.51 15.83
CA PRO A 33 -16.31 1.96 15.88
C PRO A 33 -15.92 2.60 14.53
N PRO A 34 -16.46 3.79 14.21
CA PRO A 34 -16.22 4.48 12.93
C PRO A 34 -14.75 4.57 12.51
N THR A 35 -13.86 4.81 13.47
CA THR A 35 -12.40 4.86 13.29
C THR A 35 -11.79 3.53 12.84
N ARG A 36 -12.46 2.41 13.10
CA ARG A 36 -12.06 1.07 12.64
C ARG A 36 -12.77 0.62 11.36
N ARG A 37 -13.47 1.53 10.68
CA ARG A 37 -14.06 1.28 9.35
C ARG A 37 -13.14 1.73 8.21
N ALA A 38 -11.88 1.96 8.53
CA ALA A 38 -10.88 2.32 7.52
C ALA A 38 -10.71 1.21 6.49
N VAL A 39 -10.57 1.61 5.24
CA VAL A 39 -10.23 0.71 4.13
C VAL A 39 -8.86 1.09 3.62
N LEU A 40 -7.95 0.10 3.55
CA LEU A 40 -6.61 0.26 2.98
C LEU A 40 -6.51 -0.51 1.66
N VAL A 41 -6.33 0.22 0.56
CA VAL A 41 -6.08 -0.36 -0.76
C VAL A 41 -4.58 -0.52 -0.98
N LEU A 42 -4.11 -1.75 -1.19
CA LEU A 42 -2.70 -2.10 -1.36
C LEU A 42 -2.39 -2.65 -2.74
N GLY A 43 -1.59 -1.92 -3.51
CA GLY A 43 -0.98 -2.40 -4.75
C GLY A 43 0.24 -3.29 -4.48
N HIS A 44 0.39 -4.36 -5.27
CA HIS A 44 1.54 -5.26 -5.18
C HIS A 44 2.81 -4.70 -5.84
N GLY A 45 3.98 -5.25 -5.49
CA GLY A 45 5.26 -4.93 -6.12
C GLY A 45 5.39 -5.51 -7.53
N ALA A 46 6.35 -4.98 -8.30
CA ALA A 46 6.70 -5.54 -9.61
C ALA A 46 7.13 -7.01 -9.48
N GLY A 47 6.69 -7.86 -10.41
CA GLY A 47 6.98 -9.30 -10.39
C GLY A 47 6.21 -10.11 -9.32
N ALA A 48 5.27 -9.47 -8.62
CA ALA A 48 4.37 -10.11 -7.68
C ALA A 48 2.92 -9.99 -8.16
N GLY A 49 1.98 -10.52 -7.38
CA GLY A 49 0.54 -10.36 -7.56
C GLY A 49 -0.13 -10.25 -6.19
N GLN A 50 -1.44 -10.01 -6.18
CA GLN A 50 -2.24 -10.00 -4.96
C GLN A 50 -2.18 -11.33 -4.20
N ASP A 51 -1.85 -12.43 -4.88
CA ASP A 51 -1.71 -13.79 -4.34
C ASP A 51 -0.33 -14.05 -3.72
N SER A 52 0.61 -13.13 -3.81
CA SER A 52 1.92 -13.32 -3.21
C SER A 52 1.79 -13.48 -1.70
N ARG A 53 2.62 -14.35 -1.14
CA ARG A 53 2.62 -14.65 0.30
C ARG A 53 2.62 -13.36 1.14
N PHE A 54 3.45 -12.39 0.78
CA PHE A 54 3.50 -11.11 1.48
C PHE A 54 2.14 -10.39 1.47
N MET A 55 1.50 -10.24 0.32
CA MET A 55 0.22 -9.52 0.21
C MET A 55 -0.88 -10.23 1.00
N VAL A 56 -0.96 -11.56 0.91
CA VAL A 56 -1.97 -12.35 1.63
C VAL A 56 -1.75 -12.27 3.14
N GLU A 57 -0.54 -12.55 3.64
CA GLU A 57 -0.25 -12.54 5.08
C GLU A 57 -0.44 -11.15 5.70
N PHE A 58 0.03 -10.08 5.02
CA PHE A 58 -0.14 -8.72 5.51
C PHE A 58 -1.60 -8.29 5.54
N SER A 59 -2.35 -8.56 4.48
CA SER A 59 -3.76 -8.16 4.42
C SER A 59 -4.62 -8.92 5.43
N THR A 60 -4.37 -10.20 5.63
CA THR A 60 -5.05 -11.01 6.66
C THR A 60 -4.75 -10.47 8.06
N ALA A 61 -3.49 -10.16 8.35
CA ALA A 61 -3.11 -9.63 9.65
C ALA A 61 -3.70 -8.24 9.92
N LEU A 62 -3.68 -7.33 8.94
CA LEU A 62 -4.30 -6.00 9.07
C LEU A 62 -5.83 -6.10 9.27
N ALA A 63 -6.48 -7.04 8.59
CA ALA A 63 -7.91 -7.31 8.81
C ALA A 63 -8.18 -7.77 10.26
N SER A 64 -7.32 -8.61 10.81
CA SER A 64 -7.39 -9.04 12.22
C SER A 64 -7.15 -7.89 13.21
N LEU A 65 -6.42 -6.84 12.79
CA LEU A 65 -6.21 -5.61 13.55
C LEU A 65 -7.31 -4.56 13.34
N GLY A 66 -8.37 -4.89 12.61
CA GLY A 66 -9.53 -4.02 12.44
C GLY A 66 -9.50 -3.11 11.22
N ILE A 67 -8.62 -3.35 10.25
CA ILE A 67 -8.51 -2.59 9.01
C ILE A 67 -8.98 -3.45 7.84
N THR A 68 -10.07 -3.07 7.18
CA THR A 68 -10.45 -3.71 5.93
C THR A 68 -9.36 -3.45 4.89
N THR A 69 -8.74 -4.50 4.37
CA THR A 69 -7.67 -4.38 3.39
C THR A 69 -8.13 -4.91 2.04
N VAL A 70 -7.88 -4.15 0.98
CA VAL A 70 -8.18 -4.55 -0.40
C VAL A 70 -6.88 -4.66 -1.17
N THR A 71 -6.63 -5.84 -1.74
CA THR A 71 -5.53 -6.05 -2.69
C THR A 71 -6.10 -6.26 -4.09
N PHE A 72 -5.31 -5.99 -5.11
CA PHE A 72 -5.74 -6.16 -6.50
C PHE A 72 -4.56 -6.53 -7.39
N ASN A 73 -4.84 -7.10 -8.55
CA ASN A 73 -3.85 -7.29 -9.59
C ASN A 73 -3.83 -6.10 -10.54
N PHE A 74 -2.64 -5.68 -10.95
CA PHE A 74 -2.49 -4.80 -12.11
C PHE A 74 -2.77 -5.57 -13.42
N PRO A 75 -3.13 -4.89 -14.53
CA PRO A 75 -3.52 -5.57 -15.77
C PRO A 75 -2.51 -6.58 -16.28
N TYR A 76 -1.22 -6.26 -16.25
CA TYR A 76 -0.19 -7.19 -16.67
C TYR A 76 -0.15 -8.49 -15.86
N THR A 77 -0.51 -8.41 -14.57
CA THR A 77 -0.56 -9.58 -13.67
C THR A 77 -1.78 -10.44 -13.97
N GLU A 78 -2.94 -9.83 -14.20
CA GLU A 78 -4.13 -10.56 -14.67
C GLU A 78 -3.86 -11.33 -15.97
N GLU A 79 -3.13 -10.70 -16.88
CA GLU A 79 -2.73 -11.29 -18.17
C GLU A 79 -1.53 -12.23 -18.05
N LYS A 80 -1.06 -12.53 -16.82
CA LYS A 80 0.10 -13.41 -16.56
C LYS A 80 1.40 -12.95 -17.24
N ARG A 81 1.49 -11.65 -17.53
CA ARG A 81 2.73 -11.04 -18.04
C ARG A 81 3.69 -10.75 -16.88
N ARG A 82 4.99 -10.81 -17.16
CA ARG A 82 6.04 -10.55 -16.16
C ARG A 82 6.46 -9.08 -16.10
N VAL A 83 6.38 -8.39 -17.23
CA VAL A 83 6.81 -7.00 -17.33
C VAL A 83 5.64 -6.09 -16.99
N PRO A 84 5.80 -5.18 -16.02
CA PRO A 84 4.76 -4.22 -15.68
C PRO A 84 4.35 -3.36 -16.89
N ASP A 85 3.08 -2.97 -16.90
CA ASP A 85 2.56 -2.02 -17.86
C ASP A 85 3.22 -0.64 -17.69
N ARG A 86 3.02 0.24 -18.66
CA ARG A 86 3.40 1.64 -18.55
C ARG A 86 2.69 2.29 -17.35
N ARG A 87 3.30 3.36 -16.83
CA ARG A 87 2.84 4.05 -15.63
C ARG A 87 1.38 4.51 -15.75
N ASP A 88 1.01 5.09 -16.89
CA ASP A 88 -0.35 5.57 -17.17
C ASP A 88 -1.42 4.47 -17.02
N VAL A 89 -1.13 3.26 -17.50
CA VAL A 89 -2.02 2.09 -17.38
C VAL A 89 -2.13 1.63 -15.93
N LEU A 90 -1.02 1.62 -15.19
CA LEU A 90 -1.00 1.23 -13.78
C LEU A 90 -1.77 2.24 -12.91
N GLU A 91 -1.61 3.53 -13.17
CA GLU A 91 -2.33 4.62 -12.48
C GLU A 91 -3.83 4.57 -12.76
N SER A 92 -4.24 4.40 -14.04
CA SER A 92 -5.65 4.25 -14.41
C SER A 92 -6.29 3.04 -13.71
N CYS A 93 -5.63 1.90 -13.71
CA CYS A 93 -6.08 0.72 -12.98
C CYS A 93 -6.23 1.01 -11.48
N TYR A 94 -5.25 1.66 -10.86
CA TYR A 94 -5.32 1.98 -9.43
C TYR A 94 -6.51 2.90 -9.11
N ARG A 95 -6.79 3.90 -9.95
CA ARG A 95 -7.97 4.79 -9.82
C ARG A 95 -9.27 4.00 -9.89
N ALA A 96 -9.42 3.13 -10.89
CA ALA A 96 -10.60 2.28 -11.03
C ALA A 96 -10.83 1.40 -9.79
N VAL A 97 -9.75 0.88 -9.19
CA VAL A 97 -9.83 0.13 -7.92
C VAL A 97 -10.33 1.03 -6.79
N ILE A 98 -9.78 2.23 -6.62
CA ILE A 98 -10.21 3.18 -5.56
C ILE A 98 -11.70 3.49 -5.72
N GLU A 99 -12.18 3.77 -6.92
CA GLU A 99 -13.57 4.07 -7.21
C GLU A 99 -14.50 2.89 -6.91
N THR A 100 -14.09 1.69 -7.32
CA THR A 100 -14.86 0.46 -7.02
C THR A 100 -14.90 0.20 -5.52
N VAL A 101 -13.77 0.34 -4.81
CA VAL A 101 -13.72 0.19 -3.35
C VAL A 101 -14.60 1.22 -2.65
N ARG A 102 -14.62 2.46 -3.11
CA ARG A 102 -15.48 3.50 -2.56
C ARG A 102 -16.95 3.17 -2.71
N ARG A 103 -17.34 2.59 -3.84
CA ARG A 103 -18.73 2.23 -4.13
C ARG A 103 -19.19 0.96 -3.42
N GLU A 104 -18.32 -0.06 -3.31
CA GLU A 104 -18.74 -1.42 -2.95
C GLU A 104 -18.23 -1.91 -1.58
N VAL A 105 -17.15 -1.32 -1.08
CA VAL A 105 -16.45 -1.82 0.12
C VAL A 105 -16.48 -0.80 1.26
N SER A 106 -16.23 0.47 0.97
CA SER A 106 -16.19 1.51 1.99
C SER A 106 -17.61 1.85 2.48
N SER A 107 -17.74 2.15 3.78
CA SER A 107 -18.95 2.82 4.27
C SER A 107 -19.03 4.23 3.64
N LYS A 108 -20.24 4.82 3.59
CA LYS A 108 -20.52 6.08 2.87
C LYS A 108 -19.50 7.21 3.15
N ASP A 109 -18.98 7.28 4.39
CA ASP A 109 -18.01 8.29 4.83
C ASP A 109 -16.76 7.65 5.45
N GLY A 110 -16.52 6.36 5.18
CA GLY A 110 -15.35 5.65 5.72
C GLY A 110 -14.05 6.17 5.13
N PRO A 111 -13.00 6.34 5.97
CA PRO A 111 -11.70 6.78 5.48
C PRO A 111 -11.07 5.74 4.57
N ILE A 112 -10.60 6.18 3.39
CA ILE A 112 -9.86 5.35 2.44
C ILE A 112 -8.39 5.76 2.45
N PHE A 113 -7.55 4.80 2.76
CA PHE A 113 -6.10 4.87 2.61
C PHE A 113 -5.68 4.09 1.37
N ILE A 114 -4.62 4.55 0.71
CA ILE A 114 -4.03 3.85 -0.43
C ILE A 114 -2.55 3.60 -0.18
N GLY A 115 -1.96 2.66 -0.87
CA GLY A 115 -0.54 2.39 -0.71
C GLY A 115 -0.10 1.13 -1.42
N GLY A 116 0.93 0.49 -0.90
CA GLY A 116 1.39 -0.78 -1.43
C GLY A 116 2.86 -1.05 -1.25
N LYS A 117 3.24 -2.22 -1.73
CA LYS A 117 4.63 -2.68 -1.70
C LYS A 117 5.37 -2.16 -2.94
N SER A 118 6.50 -1.50 -2.72
CA SER A 118 7.43 -1.11 -3.79
C SER A 118 6.71 -0.35 -4.94
N MET A 119 6.62 -0.94 -6.12
CA MET A 119 5.91 -0.36 -7.29
C MET A 119 4.46 0.02 -6.94
N GLY A 120 3.73 -0.79 -6.21
CA GLY A 120 2.35 -0.50 -5.82
C GLY A 120 2.24 0.77 -4.98
N GLY A 121 3.13 0.95 -4.00
CA GLY A 121 3.22 2.19 -3.20
C GLY A 121 3.58 3.40 -4.07
N ARG A 122 4.53 3.25 -4.99
CA ARG A 122 4.89 4.33 -5.92
C ARG A 122 3.71 4.71 -6.84
N MET A 123 2.93 3.74 -7.33
CA MET A 123 1.73 4.06 -8.12
C MET A 123 0.68 4.79 -7.29
N ALA A 124 0.48 4.39 -6.03
CA ALA A 124 -0.40 5.10 -5.11
C ALA A 124 0.01 6.58 -4.95
N THR A 125 1.32 6.86 -4.79
CA THR A 125 1.81 8.25 -4.70
C THR A 125 1.59 9.04 -5.99
N HIS A 126 1.77 8.44 -7.17
CA HIS A 126 1.45 9.11 -8.43
C HIS A 126 -0.04 9.43 -8.57
N VAL A 127 -0.91 8.50 -8.21
CA VAL A 127 -2.37 8.71 -8.22
C VAL A 127 -2.77 9.85 -7.29
N ALA A 128 -2.24 9.89 -6.06
CA ALA A 128 -2.53 10.94 -5.09
C ALA A 128 -1.97 12.31 -5.52
N ALA A 129 -0.79 12.35 -6.13
CA ALA A 129 -0.17 13.58 -6.61
C ALA A 129 -0.91 14.18 -7.82
N ALA A 130 -1.43 13.33 -8.71
CA ALA A 130 -2.09 13.78 -9.93
C ALA A 130 -3.54 14.25 -9.70
N ASP A 131 -4.16 13.88 -8.57
CA ASP A 131 -5.53 14.29 -8.22
C ASP A 131 -5.64 14.71 -6.75
N PRO A 132 -5.35 15.97 -6.42
CA PRO A 132 -5.49 16.48 -5.06
C PRO A 132 -6.94 16.47 -4.54
N ALA A 133 -7.94 16.41 -5.42
CA ALA A 133 -9.37 16.37 -5.06
C ALA A 133 -9.81 14.95 -4.63
N LEU A 134 -9.02 13.93 -4.95
CA LEU A 134 -9.31 12.56 -4.57
C LEU A 134 -9.38 12.44 -3.04
N LYS A 135 -10.55 12.06 -2.53
CA LYS A 135 -10.79 11.96 -1.08
C LYS A 135 -10.05 10.75 -0.52
N LEU A 136 -8.84 10.98 0.00
CA LEU A 136 -7.99 9.99 0.67
C LEU A 136 -7.67 10.46 2.08
N ALA A 137 -7.66 9.54 3.04
CA ALA A 137 -7.26 9.81 4.42
C ALA A 137 -5.72 9.82 4.58
N GLY A 138 -5.02 9.01 3.79
CA GLY A 138 -3.54 8.97 3.83
C GLY A 138 -2.97 7.86 2.95
N LEU A 139 -1.64 7.71 2.98
CA LEU A 139 -0.92 6.72 2.20
C LEU A 139 -0.01 5.85 3.09
N VAL A 140 0.05 4.54 2.79
CA VAL A 140 0.94 3.56 3.44
C VAL A 140 1.91 2.98 2.43
N LEU A 141 3.19 3.28 2.58
CA LEU A 141 4.24 3.00 1.59
C LEU A 141 5.24 1.98 2.15
N LEU A 142 5.21 0.76 1.62
CA LEU A 142 5.98 -0.38 2.10
C LEU A 142 7.21 -0.62 1.21
N GLY A 143 8.39 -0.19 1.65
CA GLY A 143 9.61 -0.21 0.86
C GLY A 143 9.49 0.69 -0.38
N TYR A 144 9.45 2.00 -0.17
CA TYR A 144 9.34 2.94 -1.27
C TYR A 144 10.60 2.91 -2.16
N PRO A 145 10.46 2.65 -3.48
CA PRO A 145 11.61 2.52 -4.36
C PRO A 145 12.06 3.91 -4.85
N LEU A 146 12.84 4.61 -4.02
CA LEU A 146 13.33 5.96 -4.30
C LEU A 146 14.12 6.08 -5.60
N HIS A 147 14.85 5.03 -5.95
CA HIS A 147 15.61 4.87 -7.19
C HIS A 147 15.78 3.38 -7.54
N PRO A 148 16.20 3.02 -8.76
CA PRO A 148 16.62 1.65 -9.06
C PRO A 148 17.90 1.29 -8.29
N PRO A 149 18.11 0.01 -7.92
CA PRO A 149 19.34 -0.43 -7.27
C PRO A 149 20.57 -0.08 -8.11
N GLY A 150 21.58 0.50 -7.45
CA GLY A 150 22.82 0.92 -8.11
C GLY A 150 22.71 2.16 -9.01
N ARG A 151 21.55 2.83 -9.03
CA ARG A 151 21.31 4.05 -9.85
C ARG A 151 20.68 5.16 -9.02
N PRO A 152 21.36 5.71 -8.00
CA PRO A 152 20.79 6.68 -7.06
C PRO A 152 20.42 8.03 -7.70
N ALA A 153 20.98 8.33 -8.89
CA ALA A 153 20.63 9.53 -9.65
C ALA A 153 19.26 9.44 -10.35
N GLU A 154 18.73 8.23 -10.56
CA GLU A 154 17.42 8.03 -11.19
C GLU A 154 16.27 8.15 -10.18
N ARG A 155 16.09 9.35 -9.65
CA ARG A 155 15.16 9.67 -8.57
C ARG A 155 13.69 9.50 -8.98
N ARG A 156 12.86 9.08 -8.00
CA ARG A 156 11.43 8.82 -8.17
C ARG A 156 10.56 9.55 -7.17
N ASP A 157 11.03 10.67 -6.65
CA ASP A 157 10.42 11.47 -5.58
C ASP A 157 9.85 12.82 -6.04
N GLN A 158 10.09 13.24 -7.28
CA GLN A 158 9.74 14.57 -7.80
C GLN A 158 8.26 14.94 -7.68
N HIS A 159 7.36 13.95 -7.64
CA HIS A 159 5.91 14.16 -7.51
C HIS A 159 5.42 14.18 -6.05
N LEU A 160 6.24 13.73 -5.09
CA LEU A 160 5.83 13.64 -3.68
C LEU A 160 5.40 14.99 -3.08
N PRO A 161 6.05 16.14 -3.39
CA PRO A 161 5.64 17.45 -2.85
C PRO A 161 4.21 17.89 -3.26
N ALA A 162 3.62 17.28 -4.29
CA ALA A 162 2.23 17.55 -4.67
C ALA A 162 1.20 16.84 -3.77
N ILE A 163 1.62 15.88 -2.95
CA ILE A 163 0.73 15.11 -2.07
C ILE A 163 0.52 15.87 -0.77
N ARG A 164 -0.73 16.30 -0.51
CA ARG A 164 -1.13 17.02 0.71
C ARG A 164 -1.89 16.12 1.69
N ARG A 165 -1.56 14.83 1.71
CA ARG A 165 -2.16 13.84 2.60
C ARG A 165 -1.08 13.26 3.52
N PRO A 166 -1.42 12.84 4.76
CA PRO A 166 -0.50 12.12 5.62
C PRO A 166 0.09 10.90 4.92
N MET A 167 1.37 10.62 5.12
CA MET A 167 2.06 9.48 4.55
C MET A 167 2.85 8.72 5.62
N LEU A 168 2.71 7.41 5.65
CA LEU A 168 3.56 6.49 6.40
C LEU A 168 4.51 5.78 5.45
N PHE A 169 5.80 5.97 5.65
CA PHE A 169 6.85 5.20 5.00
C PHE A 169 7.37 4.12 5.95
N VAL A 170 7.33 2.86 5.52
CA VAL A 170 8.00 1.74 6.19
C VAL A 170 9.17 1.34 5.32
N GLN A 171 10.41 1.47 5.84
CA GLN A 171 11.60 1.31 5.03
C GLN A 171 12.65 0.44 5.73
N GLY A 172 13.24 -0.50 5.01
CA GLY A 172 14.37 -1.28 5.50
C GLY A 172 15.66 -0.43 5.55
N SER A 173 16.45 -0.53 6.63
CA SER A 173 17.67 0.26 6.74
C SER A 173 18.76 -0.17 5.74
N ARG A 174 18.59 -1.33 5.08
CA ARG A 174 19.47 -1.85 4.03
C ARG A 174 18.74 -2.02 2.68
N ASP A 175 17.69 -1.22 2.45
CA ASP A 175 16.95 -1.27 1.21
C ASP A 175 17.78 -0.68 0.06
N ALA A 176 18.12 -1.51 -0.93
CA ALA A 176 18.91 -1.11 -2.10
C ALA A 176 18.15 -0.19 -3.07
N PHE A 177 16.83 -0.01 -2.91
CA PHE A 177 16.03 0.94 -3.67
C PHE A 177 15.91 2.32 -3.02
N GLY A 178 16.55 2.52 -1.89
CA GLY A 178 16.59 3.75 -1.12
C GLY A 178 16.61 3.46 0.37
N THR A 179 17.67 3.86 1.04
CA THR A 179 17.81 3.73 2.50
C THR A 179 17.04 4.84 3.22
N PRO A 180 16.75 4.70 4.53
CA PRO A 180 16.20 5.79 5.33
C PRO A 180 17.02 7.08 5.25
N GLN A 181 18.33 6.98 5.20
CA GLN A 181 19.25 8.13 5.09
C GLN A 181 19.07 8.88 3.77
N GLU A 182 18.76 8.18 2.69
CA GLU A 182 18.47 8.79 1.37
C GLU A 182 17.06 9.35 1.29
N LEU A 183 16.10 8.75 2.00
CA LEU A 183 14.70 9.20 2.07
C LEU A 183 14.53 10.43 2.97
N GLN A 184 15.18 10.47 4.13
CA GLN A 184 14.95 11.51 5.15
C GLN A 184 15.02 12.93 4.61
N PRO A 185 16.05 13.33 3.80
CA PRO A 185 16.10 14.67 3.24
C PRO A 185 14.90 15.02 2.34
N VAL A 186 14.33 14.03 1.66
CA VAL A 186 13.09 14.22 0.87
C VAL A 186 11.90 14.42 1.79
N LEU A 187 11.73 13.53 2.78
CA LEU A 187 10.60 13.57 3.70
C LEU A 187 10.56 14.85 4.51
N ASP A 188 11.72 15.43 4.83
CA ASP A 188 11.83 16.69 5.59
C ASP A 188 11.32 17.90 4.79
N THR A 189 11.18 17.80 3.46
CA THR A 189 10.64 18.86 2.59
C THR A 189 9.13 18.73 2.33
N LEU A 190 8.49 17.65 2.80
CA LEU A 190 7.09 17.38 2.49
C LEU A 190 6.14 17.93 3.57
N GLU A 191 4.97 18.41 3.12
CA GLU A 191 3.89 18.89 3.98
C GLU A 191 2.54 18.21 3.62
N PRO A 192 1.86 17.56 4.58
CA PRO A 192 2.30 17.36 5.98
C PRO A 192 3.55 16.47 6.07
N LYS A 193 4.35 16.66 7.14
CA LYS A 193 5.57 15.86 7.34
C LYS A 193 5.22 14.38 7.47
N PRO A 194 5.80 13.49 6.63
CA PRO A 194 5.52 12.06 6.70
C PRO A 194 6.09 11.40 7.95
N THR A 195 5.48 10.29 8.34
CA THR A 195 6.04 9.36 9.33
C THR A 195 6.97 8.38 8.64
N LEU A 196 8.19 8.20 9.15
CA LEU A 196 9.12 7.18 8.69
C LEU A 196 9.33 6.12 9.79
N PHE A 197 8.97 4.88 9.49
CA PHE A 197 9.24 3.72 10.34
C PHE A 197 10.35 2.87 9.74
N VAL A 198 11.48 2.78 10.42
CA VAL A 198 12.68 2.09 9.95
C VAL A 198 12.73 0.65 10.49
N ILE A 199 12.94 -0.30 9.58
CA ILE A 199 13.22 -1.70 9.93
C ILE A 199 14.72 -1.90 9.92
N GLU A 200 15.31 -1.87 11.11
CA GLU A 200 16.75 -2.06 11.27
C GLU A 200 17.23 -3.41 10.73
N GLY A 201 18.26 -3.40 9.88
CA GLY A 201 18.79 -4.55 9.19
C GLY A 201 17.87 -5.14 8.11
N GLY A 202 16.70 -4.54 7.88
CA GLY A 202 15.76 -4.96 6.85
C GLY A 202 16.22 -4.59 5.43
N ASP A 203 16.03 -5.52 4.49
CA ASP A 203 16.18 -5.26 3.05
C ASP A 203 14.88 -4.69 2.43
N HIS A 204 14.84 -4.58 1.10
CA HIS A 204 13.64 -4.15 0.36
C HIS A 204 12.38 -4.98 0.64
N SER A 205 12.52 -6.23 1.04
CA SER A 205 11.43 -7.14 1.41
C SER A 205 11.22 -7.24 2.93
N PHE A 206 11.88 -6.35 3.70
CA PHE A 206 11.90 -6.36 5.16
C PHE A 206 12.49 -7.64 5.77
N LYS A 207 13.29 -8.38 4.98
CA LYS A 207 14.02 -9.52 5.49
C LYS A 207 15.20 -9.05 6.35
N VAL A 208 15.31 -9.66 7.51
CA VAL A 208 16.38 -9.38 8.48
C VAL A 208 17.34 -10.56 8.62
N ALA A 209 18.46 -10.37 9.32
CA ALA A 209 19.41 -11.44 9.60
C ALA A 209 18.72 -12.60 10.37
N ARG A 210 19.22 -13.83 10.19
CA ARG A 210 18.66 -15.05 10.83
C ARG A 210 18.64 -15.01 12.36
N SER A 211 19.44 -14.14 12.98
CA SER A 211 19.45 -13.90 14.43
C SER A 211 18.24 -13.13 14.95
N ARG A 212 17.42 -12.57 14.06
CA ARG A 212 16.20 -11.85 14.42
C ARG A 212 14.97 -12.64 13.98
N ASN A 213 13.90 -12.52 14.76
CA ASN A 213 12.64 -13.17 14.44
C ASN A 213 11.89 -12.40 13.35
N GLN A 214 11.81 -12.98 12.15
CA GLN A 214 11.15 -12.38 10.99
C GLN A 214 9.64 -12.15 11.23
N ALA A 215 8.99 -13.03 11.98
CA ALA A 215 7.57 -12.89 12.29
C ALA A 215 7.30 -11.66 13.18
N GLU A 216 8.15 -11.43 14.19
CA GLU A 216 8.07 -10.24 15.04
C GLU A 216 8.27 -8.94 14.24
N VAL A 217 9.18 -8.94 13.27
CA VAL A 217 9.39 -7.81 12.37
C VAL A 217 8.11 -7.52 11.59
N PHE A 218 7.48 -8.53 11.02
CA PHE A 218 6.22 -8.34 10.27
C PHE A 218 5.08 -7.89 11.18
N GLN A 219 4.96 -8.45 12.38
CA GLN A 219 3.98 -8.02 13.38
C GLN A 219 4.18 -6.56 13.79
N SER A 220 5.42 -6.11 13.98
CA SER A 220 5.71 -4.71 14.30
C SER A 220 5.29 -3.76 13.19
N ILE A 221 5.53 -4.11 11.93
CA ILE A 221 5.09 -3.33 10.77
C ILE A 221 3.55 -3.24 10.73
N GLN A 222 2.87 -4.38 10.88
CA GLN A 222 1.41 -4.46 10.85
C GLN A 222 0.79 -3.63 11.96
N LYS A 223 1.37 -3.71 13.18
CA LYS A 223 0.92 -2.89 14.32
C LYS A 223 1.11 -1.40 14.06
N VAL A 224 2.27 -0.98 13.58
CA VAL A 224 2.54 0.44 13.26
C VAL A 224 1.57 0.96 12.20
N ILE A 225 1.25 0.17 11.17
CA ILE A 225 0.25 0.56 10.17
C ILE A 225 -1.13 0.72 10.82
N ALA A 226 -1.53 -0.22 11.68
CA ALA A 226 -2.84 -0.18 12.32
C ALA A 226 -2.97 1.03 13.27
N ASP A 227 -1.96 1.27 14.08
CA ASP A 227 -1.92 2.41 15.00
C ASP A 227 -1.95 3.73 14.20
N TRP A 228 -1.10 3.88 13.19
CA TRP A 228 -1.04 5.09 12.36
C TRP A 228 -2.34 5.37 11.59
N ILE A 229 -2.99 4.34 11.04
CA ILE A 229 -4.30 4.50 10.39
C ILE A 229 -5.36 4.93 11.41
N SER A 230 -5.33 4.39 12.63
CA SER A 230 -6.28 4.78 13.69
C SER A 230 -6.12 6.24 14.12
N ASP A 231 -4.89 6.76 14.11
CA ASP A 231 -4.58 8.15 14.47
C ASP A 231 -4.92 9.13 13.35
N ALA A 232 -4.89 8.67 12.08
CA ALA A 232 -5.12 9.50 10.90
C ALA A 232 -6.58 9.44 10.37
N ALA A 233 -7.41 8.54 10.90
CA ALA A 233 -8.80 8.33 10.47
C ALA A 233 -9.77 9.18 11.28
#